data_cd48ba72a9293379ccc052f9b7cbb0ae
#
_entry.id   cd48ba72a9293379ccc052f9b7cbb0ae
#
_cell.length_a   1.000
_cell.length_b   1.000
_cell.length_c   1.000
_cell.angle_alpha   90.00
_cell.angle_beta   90.00
_cell.angle_gamma   90.00
#
_symmetry.space_group_name_H-M   'P 1'
#
loop_
_entity.id
_entity.type
_entity.pdbx_description
1 polymer ?
#
loop_
_entity_poly.entity_id
_entity_poly.type
_entity_poly.pdbx_seq_one_letter_code
_entity_poly.pdbx_strand_id
1 'polypeptide(L)'
;MNSCFGPRSQDLVTLRQFDRLEDVPDASRYFVLVEEHPDSINDPTFFTTFQGANGWVDVPASHHERACNFLFADAHVETHPWQSARTVIPVRFQFPILSGTAKDPDFRWTYERTSIAGR
;
A
#
# COMPACT_ATOMS: atom_id res chain seq x y z
N MET A 1 -8.20 -0.03 -2.39
CA MET A 1 -8.00 1.42 -2.17
C MET A 1 -7.12 1.63 -0.95
N ASN A 2 -6.23 2.61 -1.02
CA ASN A 2 -5.39 2.99 0.12
C ASN A 2 -6.23 3.30 1.36
N SER A 3 -5.94 2.66 2.48
CA SER A 3 -6.69 2.79 3.73
C SER A 3 -6.69 4.20 4.34
N CYS A 4 -5.75 5.06 3.93
CA CYS A 4 -5.68 6.43 4.41
C CYS A 4 -6.61 7.40 3.66
N PHE A 5 -7.34 6.93 2.66
CA PHE A 5 -8.34 7.71 1.94
C PHE A 5 -9.75 7.25 2.33
N GLY A 6 -10.61 8.22 2.63
CA GLY A 6 -11.99 7.98 3.06
C GLY A 6 -12.18 7.96 4.57
N PRO A 7 -13.25 7.33 5.07
CA PRO A 7 -13.56 7.33 6.49
C PRO A 7 -12.44 6.73 7.33
N ARG A 8 -12.18 7.35 8.46
CA ARG A 8 -11.09 6.97 9.35
C ARG A 8 -11.22 5.53 9.84
N SER A 9 -10.19 4.73 9.59
CA SER A 9 -10.05 3.42 10.19
C SER A 9 -9.44 3.53 11.60
N GLN A 10 -9.98 2.78 12.55
CA GLN A 10 -9.45 2.73 13.90
C GLN A 10 -8.06 2.10 13.98
N ASP A 11 -7.68 1.35 12.95
CA ASP A 11 -6.40 0.64 12.90
C ASP A 11 -5.23 1.51 12.41
N LEU A 12 -5.52 2.73 11.96
CA LEU A 12 -4.53 3.65 11.41
C LEU A 12 -4.30 4.84 12.34
N VAL A 13 -3.58 4.62 13.43
CA VAL A 13 -3.29 5.71 14.39
C VAL A 13 -1.98 6.45 14.11
N THR A 14 -1.11 5.86 13.30
CA THR A 14 0.22 6.43 13.01
C THR A 14 0.30 7.23 11.72
N LEU A 15 -0.71 7.10 10.86
CA LEU A 15 -0.77 7.79 9.57
C LEU A 15 -1.97 8.73 9.52
N ARG A 16 -1.77 9.84 8.80
CA ARG A 16 -2.83 10.82 8.60
C ARG A 16 -3.89 10.28 7.65
N GLN A 17 -5.16 10.44 8.03
CA GLN A 17 -6.31 10.12 7.19
C GLN A 17 -6.68 11.33 6.32
N PHE A 18 -6.95 11.09 5.03
CA PHE A 18 -7.41 12.10 4.09
C PHE A 18 -8.89 11.86 3.77
N ASP A 19 -9.73 12.82 4.16
CA ASP A 19 -11.17 12.75 3.88
C ASP A 19 -11.51 13.33 2.51
N ARG A 20 -10.66 14.22 2.00
CA ARG A 20 -10.84 14.87 0.70
C ARG A 20 -9.52 14.92 -0.05
N LEU A 21 -9.60 14.87 -1.39
CA LEU A 21 -8.40 15.00 -2.24
C LEU A 21 -7.69 16.35 -2.03
N GLU A 22 -8.43 17.40 -1.76
CA GLU A 22 -7.88 18.74 -1.50
C GLU A 22 -7.06 18.82 -0.20
N ASP A 23 -7.24 17.87 0.71
CA ASP A 23 -6.49 17.80 1.96
C ASP A 23 -5.12 17.13 1.78
N VAL A 24 -4.86 16.55 0.60
CA VAL A 24 -3.60 15.87 0.30
C VAL A 24 -2.54 16.92 -0.09
N PRO A 25 -1.50 17.12 0.72
CA PRO A 25 -0.56 18.23 0.50
C PRO A 25 0.31 18.07 -0.75
N ASP A 26 0.55 16.84 -1.18
CA ASP A 26 1.28 16.51 -2.41
C ASP A 26 0.58 15.36 -3.11
N ALA A 27 -0.36 15.70 -3.98
CA ALA A 27 -1.19 14.72 -4.68
C ALA A 27 -0.40 13.78 -5.61
N SER A 28 0.79 14.18 -6.04
CA SER A 28 1.66 13.34 -6.87
C SER A 28 2.39 12.27 -6.08
N ARG A 29 2.42 12.38 -4.76
CA ARG A 29 3.20 11.51 -3.89
C ARG A 29 2.39 10.35 -3.31
N TYR A 30 1.10 10.53 -3.06
CA TYR A 30 0.29 9.55 -2.34
C TYR A 30 -0.66 8.81 -3.25
N PHE A 31 -0.60 7.47 -3.22
CA PHE A 31 -1.47 6.64 -4.06
C PHE A 31 -2.87 6.51 -3.45
N VAL A 32 -3.87 6.42 -4.32
CA VAL A 32 -5.27 6.18 -3.96
C VAL A 32 -5.66 4.74 -4.21
N LEU A 33 -5.24 4.20 -5.35
CA LEU A 33 -5.51 2.81 -5.74
C LEU A 33 -4.21 2.07 -5.99
N VAL A 34 -4.24 0.79 -5.70
CA VAL A 34 -3.12 -0.13 -5.92
C VAL A 34 -3.68 -1.49 -6.31
N GLU A 35 -2.95 -2.20 -7.16
CA GLU A 35 -3.28 -3.58 -7.47
C GLU A 35 -2.84 -4.47 -6.31
N GLU A 36 -3.79 -5.20 -5.74
CA GLU A 36 -3.52 -6.12 -4.64
C GLU A 36 -3.32 -7.55 -5.15
N HIS A 37 -2.45 -8.30 -4.48
CA HIS A 37 -2.24 -9.71 -4.76
C HIS A 37 -3.56 -10.48 -4.58
N PRO A 38 -3.95 -11.36 -5.53
CA PRO A 38 -5.25 -12.04 -5.48
C PRO A 38 -5.52 -12.78 -4.16
N ASP A 39 -4.48 -13.41 -3.58
CA ASP A 39 -4.62 -14.17 -2.35
C ASP A 39 -4.76 -13.30 -1.10
N SER A 40 -4.48 -12.02 -1.21
CA SER A 40 -4.53 -11.05 -0.11
C SER A 40 -5.87 -10.31 -0.04
N ILE A 41 -6.63 -10.29 -1.13
CA ILE A 41 -7.89 -9.53 -1.21
C ILE A 41 -8.93 -10.14 -0.27
N ASN A 42 -9.28 -9.40 0.78
CA ASN A 42 -10.32 -9.77 1.74
C ASN A 42 -11.37 -8.66 1.93
N ASP A 43 -11.07 -7.44 1.48
CA ASP A 43 -11.95 -6.28 1.49
C ASP A 43 -11.45 -5.25 0.46
N PRO A 44 -12.15 -4.13 0.23
CA PRO A 44 -11.72 -3.15 -0.77
C PRO A 44 -10.58 -2.24 -0.32
N THR A 45 -10.09 -2.41 0.89
CA THR A 45 -9.09 -1.52 1.49
C THR A 45 -7.71 -2.18 1.49
N PHE A 46 -6.69 -1.42 1.14
CA PHE A 46 -5.30 -1.86 1.19
C PHE A 46 -4.60 -1.19 2.38
N PHE A 47 -4.23 -2.00 3.36
CA PHE A 47 -3.49 -1.55 4.53
C PHE A 47 -2.00 -1.83 4.35
N THR A 48 -1.20 -0.78 4.49
CA THR A 48 0.26 -0.94 4.48
C THR A 48 0.75 -1.43 5.84
N THR A 49 0.18 -0.86 6.92
CA THR A 49 0.53 -1.28 8.28
C THR A 49 -0.61 -0.99 9.24
N PHE A 50 -0.72 -1.79 10.30
CA PHE A 50 -1.54 -1.49 11.47
C PHE A 50 -0.69 -0.90 12.58
N GLN A 51 -1.35 -0.36 13.61
CA GLN A 51 -0.65 0.12 14.78
C GLN A 51 0.19 -1.03 15.39
N GLY A 52 1.49 -0.77 15.56
CA GLY A 52 2.42 -1.75 16.12
C GLY A 52 2.91 -2.81 15.15
N ALA A 53 2.41 -2.84 13.91
CA ALA A 53 2.90 -3.75 12.89
C ALA A 53 4.11 -3.15 12.17
N ASN A 54 5.08 -4.01 11.88
CA ASN A 54 6.27 -3.66 11.10
C ASN A 54 6.33 -4.51 9.84
N GLY A 55 5.68 -4.04 8.78
CA GLY A 55 5.72 -4.73 7.50
C GLY A 55 4.36 -4.82 6.82
N TRP A 56 4.29 -5.69 5.83
CA TRP A 56 3.11 -5.86 5.01
C TRP A 56 1.93 -6.44 5.80
N VAL A 57 0.78 -5.81 5.66
CA VAL A 57 -0.52 -6.32 6.11
C VAL A 57 -1.25 -6.90 4.92
N ASP A 58 -1.52 -6.08 3.91
CA ASP A 58 -1.98 -6.52 2.61
C ASP A 58 -0.79 -6.60 1.65
N VAL A 59 -0.87 -7.50 0.68
CA VAL A 59 0.23 -7.81 -0.22
C VAL A 59 -0.03 -7.18 -1.58
N PRO A 60 0.90 -6.40 -2.13
CA PRO A 60 0.72 -5.83 -3.46
C PRO A 60 0.85 -6.89 -4.55
N ALA A 61 0.22 -6.63 -5.69
CA ALA A 61 0.36 -7.48 -6.86
C ALA A 61 1.77 -7.37 -7.48
N SER A 62 2.09 -8.36 -8.30
CA SER A 62 3.36 -8.40 -9.04
C SER A 62 3.15 -8.93 -10.47
N HIS A 63 1.99 -8.57 -11.08
CA HIS A 63 1.54 -9.17 -12.34
C HIS A 63 2.26 -8.63 -13.58
N HIS A 64 2.81 -7.42 -13.50
CA HIS A 64 3.40 -6.74 -14.65
C HIS A 64 4.93 -6.87 -14.62
N GLU A 65 5.43 -8.07 -14.93
CA GLU A 65 6.88 -8.34 -14.92
C GLU A 65 7.54 -7.96 -13.60
N ARG A 66 6.96 -8.48 -12.49
CA ARG A 66 7.41 -8.19 -11.12
C ARG A 66 7.15 -6.74 -10.69
N ALA A 67 6.15 -6.12 -11.26
CA ALA A 67 5.77 -4.74 -10.97
C ALA A 67 4.30 -4.64 -10.58
N CYS A 68 3.96 -3.51 -9.99
CA CYS A 68 2.61 -3.18 -9.54
C CYS A 68 2.22 -1.80 -10.03
N ASN A 69 0.97 -1.63 -10.41
CA ASN A 69 0.45 -0.33 -10.82
C ASN A 69 -0.18 0.39 -9.63
N PHE A 70 0.12 1.68 -9.54
CA PHE A 70 -0.40 2.60 -8.54
C PHE A 70 -1.06 3.79 -9.23
N LEU A 71 -2.27 4.16 -8.79
CA LEU A 71 -2.92 5.40 -9.16
C LEU A 71 -2.74 6.41 -8.03
N PHE A 72 -2.16 7.56 -8.33
CA PHE A 72 -1.90 8.61 -7.35
C PHE A 72 -3.04 9.63 -7.28
N ALA A 73 -3.05 10.44 -6.24
CA ALA A 73 -4.13 11.38 -5.98
C ALA A 73 -4.25 12.49 -7.04
N ASP A 74 -3.20 12.77 -7.80
CA ASP A 74 -3.21 13.68 -8.95
C ASP A 74 -3.66 13.01 -10.26
N ALA A 75 -4.11 11.76 -10.19
CA ALA A 75 -4.56 10.92 -11.30
C ALA A 75 -3.46 10.37 -12.22
N HIS A 76 -2.18 10.56 -11.90
CA HIS A 76 -1.14 9.87 -12.66
C HIS A 76 -1.00 8.41 -12.21
N VAL A 77 -0.51 7.56 -13.10
CA VAL A 77 -0.28 6.13 -12.85
C VAL A 77 1.22 5.86 -12.93
N GLU A 78 1.74 5.09 -11.96
CA GLU A 78 3.10 4.57 -12.02
C GLU A 78 3.06 3.04 -11.98
N THR A 79 3.88 2.42 -12.82
CA THR A 79 4.19 1.00 -12.74
C THR A 79 5.50 0.87 -11.97
N HIS A 80 5.42 0.39 -10.74
CA HIS A 80 6.59 0.29 -9.85
C HIS A 80 7.15 -1.13 -9.84
N PRO A 81 8.40 -1.34 -10.31
CA PRO A 81 9.03 -2.65 -10.25
C PRO A 81 9.50 -2.95 -8.83
N TRP A 82 9.22 -4.15 -8.34
CA TRP A 82 9.67 -4.60 -7.03
C TRP A 82 11.16 -4.94 -7.07
N GLN A 83 11.89 -4.47 -6.07
CA GLN A 83 13.34 -4.70 -5.94
C GLN A 83 13.66 -6.02 -5.24
N SER A 84 12.80 -6.42 -4.29
CA SER A 84 13.00 -7.62 -3.51
C SER A 84 12.24 -8.80 -4.12
N ALA A 85 12.90 -9.94 -4.25
CA ALA A 85 12.24 -11.18 -4.66
C ALA A 85 11.14 -11.63 -3.68
N ARG A 86 11.20 -11.18 -2.42
CA ARG A 86 10.19 -11.47 -1.40
C ARG A 86 8.83 -10.84 -1.72
N THR A 87 8.81 -9.72 -2.44
CA THR A 87 7.58 -9.02 -2.78
C THR A 87 6.85 -9.70 -3.93
N VAL A 88 7.56 -10.51 -4.71
CA VAL A 88 7.01 -11.22 -5.85
C VAL A 88 6.65 -12.64 -5.42
N ILE A 89 5.38 -12.85 -5.05
CA ILE A 89 4.90 -14.16 -4.60
C ILE A 89 3.89 -14.75 -5.57
N PRO A 90 3.93 -16.09 -5.79
CA PRO A 90 2.98 -16.74 -6.68
C PRO A 90 1.59 -16.81 -6.07
N VAL A 91 0.57 -16.92 -6.92
CA VAL A 91 -0.81 -17.17 -6.49
C VAL A 91 -0.92 -18.63 -6.03
N ARG A 92 -1.39 -18.83 -4.80
CA ARG A 92 -1.51 -20.17 -4.17
C ARG A 92 -2.88 -20.46 -3.61
N PHE A 93 -3.85 -19.56 -3.80
CA PHE A 93 -5.23 -19.68 -3.31
C PHE A 93 -5.31 -19.85 -1.78
N GLN A 94 -4.40 -19.22 -1.07
CA GLN A 94 -4.41 -19.14 0.39
C GLN A 94 -3.81 -17.81 0.80
N PHE A 95 -4.24 -17.28 1.96
CA PHE A 95 -3.79 -15.96 2.41
C PHE A 95 -2.26 -15.94 2.56
N PRO A 96 -1.55 -15.03 1.89
CA PRO A 96 -0.10 -15.00 1.91
C PRO A 96 0.43 -14.44 3.22
N ILE A 97 1.60 -14.94 3.63
CA ILE A 97 2.38 -14.35 4.70
C ILE A 97 3.60 -13.72 4.05
N LEU A 98 3.67 -12.39 4.08
CA LEU A 98 4.79 -11.65 3.56
C LEU A 98 5.50 -10.94 4.70
N SER A 99 6.66 -11.48 5.07
CA SER A 99 7.52 -10.86 6.07
C SER A 99 8.21 -9.66 5.45
N GLY A 100 7.84 -8.48 5.90
CA GLY A 100 8.52 -7.24 5.55
C GLY A 100 8.95 -6.52 6.81
N THR A 101 10.07 -5.86 6.74
CA THR A 101 10.52 -4.95 7.80
C THR A 101 10.54 -3.53 7.26
N ALA A 102 10.59 -2.56 8.15
CA ALA A 102 10.77 -1.16 7.76
C ALA A 102 12.03 -0.91 6.92
N LYS A 103 12.94 -1.89 6.88
CA LYS A 103 14.17 -1.85 6.09
C LYS A 103 13.99 -2.44 4.68
N ASP A 104 12.89 -3.16 4.43
CA ASP A 104 12.60 -3.68 3.10
C ASP A 104 12.34 -2.51 2.14
N PRO A 105 13.09 -2.39 1.02
CA PRO A 105 12.94 -1.24 0.13
C PRO A 105 11.56 -1.13 -0.50
N ASP A 106 10.89 -2.24 -0.78
CA ASP A 106 9.57 -2.25 -1.40
C ASP A 106 8.49 -1.83 -0.42
N PHE A 107 8.54 -2.35 0.81
CA PHE A 107 7.66 -1.93 1.89
C PHE A 107 7.83 -0.44 2.18
N ARG A 108 9.07 0.00 2.33
CA ARG A 108 9.39 1.39 2.63
C ARG A 108 8.91 2.34 1.53
N TRP A 109 9.13 1.99 0.27
CA TRP A 109 8.64 2.77 -0.86
C TRP A 109 7.12 2.96 -0.81
N THR A 110 6.40 1.87 -0.56
CA THR A 110 4.93 1.87 -0.48
C THR A 110 4.44 2.64 0.74
N TYR A 111 5.04 2.40 1.90
CA TYR A 111 4.69 3.06 3.15
C TYR A 111 4.84 4.60 3.06
N GLU A 112 5.94 5.06 2.50
CA GLU A 112 6.21 6.50 2.32
C GLU A 112 5.21 7.18 1.36
N ARG A 113 4.49 6.40 0.55
CA ARG A 113 3.49 6.88 -0.40
C ARG A 113 2.06 6.57 0.03
N THR A 114 1.89 6.01 1.20
CA THR A 114 0.56 5.73 1.78
C THR A 114 -0.05 6.99 2.37
N SER A 115 0.65 7.67 3.23
CA SER A 115 0.22 8.92 3.86
C SER A 115 1.37 9.57 4.63
N ILE A 116 1.04 10.70 5.26
CA ILE A 116 1.95 11.43 6.13
C ILE A 116 1.97 10.76 7.50
N ALA A 117 3.18 10.55 8.07
CA ALA A 117 3.33 10.04 9.42
C ALA A 117 2.84 11.07 10.46
N GLY A 118 2.24 10.57 11.55
CA GLY A 118 1.91 11.36 12.73
C GLY A 118 0.64 12.17 12.66
N ARG A 119 -0.31 11.82 11.86
CA ARG A 119 -1.63 12.49 11.83
C ARG A 119 -1.56 13.98 11.54
#